data_1ad9af70e976e128cf54edc69a9bcf4e
#
_entry.id   1ad9af70e976e128cf54edc69a9bcf4e
#
_cell.length_a   1.000
_cell.length_b   1.000
_cell.length_c   1.000
_cell.angle_alpha   90.00
_cell.angle_beta   90.00
_cell.angle_gamma   90.00
#
_symmetry.space_group_name_H-M   'P 1'
#
loop_
_entity.id
_entity.type
_entity.pdbx_description
1 polymer ?
#
loop_
_entity_poly.entity_id
_entity_poly.type
_entity_poly.pdbx_seq_one_letter_code
_entity_poly.pdbx_strand_id
1 'polypeptide(L)'
;MNDKGVYQEKYTKANFITRRLIDGFFKATGELIAGLDVRTAVEFGCGEGVSTRRISRLLPTGAVFEASDFDERLVQAAQALNPNIRCAKESLYELHRADNSFDLVVVLEVLEHLENPDRALREICRVARKWVILSVPREPVWRLMNLARLKYVTSLGNTPGHVRHWSSRTFRRFVGLYGVVREWRTPLPWTIVLLDVGE
;
A
#
# COMPACT_ATOMS: atom_id res chain seq x y z
N MET A 1 -8.92 9.18 23.95
CA MET A 1 -9.60 9.79 22.81
C MET A 1 -9.92 8.70 21.81
N ASN A 2 -11.19 8.61 21.38
CA ASN A 2 -11.69 7.50 20.56
C ASN A 2 -11.16 7.59 19.13
N ASP A 3 -10.11 6.85 18.84
CA ASP A 3 -9.56 6.70 17.47
C ASP A 3 -10.15 5.44 16.80
N LYS A 4 -11.43 5.19 17.04
CA LYS A 4 -12.15 4.08 16.42
C LYS A 4 -12.56 4.46 15.01
N GLY A 5 -11.94 3.84 14.02
CA GLY A 5 -12.49 3.78 12.67
C GLY A 5 -12.10 4.92 11.72
N VAL A 6 -10.98 5.63 11.94
CA VAL A 6 -10.54 6.73 11.05
C VAL A 6 -10.35 6.27 9.61
N TYR A 7 -9.86 5.05 9.40
CA TYR A 7 -9.66 4.48 8.06
C TYR A 7 -10.96 3.95 7.44
N GLN A 8 -11.80 3.25 8.20
CA GLN A 8 -13.12 2.81 7.72
C GLN A 8 -14.03 3.99 7.36
N GLU A 9 -14.02 5.06 8.17
CA GLU A 9 -14.79 6.28 7.84
C GLU A 9 -14.37 6.93 6.53
N LYS A 10 -13.07 6.88 6.19
CA LYS A 10 -12.55 7.38 4.90
C LYS A 10 -13.17 6.66 3.71
N TYR A 11 -13.51 5.38 3.84
CA TYR A 11 -14.12 4.58 2.77
C TYR A 11 -15.65 4.56 2.82
N THR A 12 -16.26 4.59 3.99
CA THR A 12 -17.73 4.49 4.15
C THR A 12 -18.45 5.82 4.01
N LYS A 13 -17.85 6.92 4.52
CA LYS A 13 -18.38 8.30 4.41
C LYS A 13 -17.79 9.07 3.21
N ALA A 14 -17.05 8.40 2.34
CA ALA A 14 -16.47 9.03 1.16
C ALA A 14 -17.56 9.62 0.26
N ASN A 15 -17.41 10.89 -0.11
CA ASN A 15 -18.26 11.50 -1.14
C ASN A 15 -17.99 10.83 -2.52
N PHE A 16 -18.85 11.08 -3.50
CA PHE A 16 -18.78 10.49 -4.83
C PHE A 16 -17.39 10.63 -5.49
N ILE A 17 -16.77 11.81 -5.36
CA ILE A 17 -15.44 12.09 -5.93
C ILE A 17 -14.38 11.21 -5.28
N THR A 18 -14.37 11.13 -3.95
CA THR A 18 -13.40 10.30 -3.22
C THR A 18 -13.55 8.82 -3.55
N ARG A 19 -14.80 8.33 -3.70
CA ARG A 19 -15.05 6.94 -4.14
C ARG A 19 -14.46 6.68 -5.52
N ARG A 20 -14.70 7.56 -6.50
CA ARG A 20 -14.13 7.43 -7.85
C ARG A 20 -12.60 7.44 -7.86
N LEU A 21 -11.96 8.27 -7.04
CA LEU A 21 -10.51 8.29 -6.92
C LEU A 21 -9.98 6.95 -6.36
N ILE A 22 -10.61 6.44 -5.29
CA ILE A 22 -10.26 5.15 -4.68
C ILE A 22 -10.50 4.00 -5.67
N ASP A 23 -11.60 4.00 -6.40
CA ASP A 23 -11.90 2.96 -7.40
C ASP A 23 -10.89 3.02 -8.56
N GLY A 24 -10.49 4.21 -8.99
CA GLY A 24 -9.41 4.41 -9.96
C GLY A 24 -8.06 3.88 -9.47
N PHE A 25 -7.76 4.05 -8.19
CA PHE A 25 -6.56 3.52 -7.55
C PHE A 25 -6.52 1.98 -7.59
N PHE A 26 -7.60 1.31 -7.14
CA PHE A 26 -7.65 -0.15 -7.15
C PHE A 26 -7.79 -0.74 -8.56
N LYS A 27 -8.44 -0.03 -9.50
CA LYS A 27 -8.42 -0.40 -10.92
C LYS A 27 -6.98 -0.43 -11.45
N ALA A 28 -6.21 0.63 -11.22
CA ALA A 28 -4.82 0.72 -11.62
C ALA A 28 -3.94 -0.34 -10.94
N THR A 29 -4.19 -0.66 -9.67
CA THR A 29 -3.53 -1.77 -8.96
C THR A 29 -3.87 -3.11 -9.61
N GLY A 30 -5.14 -3.34 -9.97
CA GLY A 30 -5.57 -4.56 -10.65
C GLY A 30 -4.95 -4.73 -12.04
N GLU A 31 -4.79 -3.63 -12.79
CA GLU A 31 -4.10 -3.64 -14.07
C GLU A 31 -2.63 -4.06 -13.95
N LEU A 32 -1.95 -3.71 -12.85
CA LEU A 32 -0.58 -4.14 -12.57
C LEU A 32 -0.49 -5.60 -12.12
N ILE A 33 -1.52 -6.13 -11.46
CA ILE A 33 -1.58 -7.55 -11.05
C ILE A 33 -1.97 -8.45 -12.22
N ALA A 34 -2.77 -7.92 -13.16
CA ALA A 34 -3.28 -8.70 -14.27
C ALA A 34 -2.15 -9.30 -15.12
N GLY A 35 -2.20 -10.61 -15.31
CA GLY A 35 -1.19 -11.34 -16.08
C GLY A 35 0.06 -11.74 -15.30
N LEU A 36 0.17 -11.41 -14.01
CA LEU A 36 1.22 -11.93 -13.16
C LEU A 36 0.90 -13.38 -12.76
N ASP A 37 1.92 -14.26 -12.77
CA ASP A 37 1.80 -15.59 -12.15
C ASP A 37 1.99 -15.42 -10.63
N VAL A 38 0.90 -15.46 -9.89
CA VAL A 38 0.86 -15.25 -8.44
C VAL A 38 0.09 -16.39 -7.79
N ARG A 39 0.77 -17.19 -6.99
CA ARG A 39 0.18 -18.27 -6.15
C ARG A 39 0.15 -17.87 -4.69
N THR A 40 1.11 -17.06 -4.26
CA THR A 40 1.24 -16.56 -2.89
C THR A 40 1.41 -15.06 -2.89
N ALA A 41 0.61 -14.36 -2.09
CA ALA A 41 0.70 -12.91 -1.96
C ALA A 41 0.59 -12.48 -0.49
N VAL A 42 1.13 -11.31 -0.17
CA VAL A 42 0.99 -10.68 1.13
C VAL A 42 0.82 -9.17 0.98
N GLU A 43 -0.04 -8.58 1.81
CA GLU A 43 -0.12 -7.13 2.00
C GLU A 43 0.51 -6.76 3.34
N PHE A 44 1.52 -5.88 3.32
CA PHE A 44 2.08 -5.28 4.51
C PHE A 44 1.55 -3.86 4.72
N GLY A 45 1.19 -3.53 5.97
CA GLY A 45 0.55 -2.26 6.32
C GLY A 45 -0.92 -2.24 5.93
N CYS A 46 -1.64 -3.33 6.21
CA CYS A 46 -3.03 -3.52 5.79
C CYS A 46 -4.04 -2.62 6.52
N GLY A 47 -3.63 -1.94 7.60
CA GLY A 47 -4.53 -1.16 8.43
C GLY A 47 -5.72 -1.97 8.93
N GLU A 48 -6.92 -1.41 8.78
CA GLU A 48 -8.19 -2.08 9.16
C GLU A 48 -8.67 -3.13 8.12
N GLY A 49 -7.83 -3.47 7.10
CA GLY A 49 -8.10 -4.54 6.13
C GLY A 49 -9.04 -4.16 4.97
N VAL A 50 -9.32 -2.87 4.77
CA VAL A 50 -10.19 -2.42 3.66
C VAL A 50 -9.49 -2.62 2.30
N SER A 51 -8.19 -2.30 2.21
CA SER A 51 -7.34 -2.58 1.05
C SER A 51 -7.22 -4.08 0.80
N THR A 52 -6.98 -4.85 1.86
CA THR A 52 -6.90 -6.33 1.83
C THR A 52 -8.11 -6.95 1.13
N ARG A 53 -9.33 -6.52 1.52
CA ARG A 53 -10.57 -6.99 0.90
C ARG A 53 -10.68 -6.65 -0.58
N ARG A 54 -10.11 -5.52 -1.01
CA ARG A 54 -10.10 -5.12 -2.42
C ARG A 54 -9.04 -5.88 -3.21
N ILE A 55 -7.83 -6.00 -2.66
CA ILE A 55 -6.71 -6.71 -3.30
C ILE A 55 -7.07 -8.19 -3.48
N SER A 56 -7.71 -8.84 -2.49
CA SER A 56 -8.10 -10.25 -2.59
C SER A 56 -8.96 -10.57 -3.81
N ARG A 57 -9.72 -9.58 -4.31
CA ARG A 57 -10.56 -9.72 -5.51
C ARG A 57 -9.82 -9.46 -6.82
N LEU A 58 -8.60 -8.92 -6.73
CA LEU A 58 -7.74 -8.62 -7.88
C LEU A 58 -6.73 -9.73 -8.13
N LEU A 59 -6.49 -10.58 -7.13
CA LEU A 59 -5.56 -11.71 -7.24
C LEU A 59 -6.16 -12.85 -8.08
N PRO A 60 -5.31 -13.67 -8.71
CA PRO A 60 -5.75 -14.88 -9.41
C PRO A 60 -6.54 -15.81 -8.48
N THR A 61 -7.53 -16.52 -9.06
CA THR A 61 -8.31 -17.50 -8.32
C THR A 61 -7.41 -18.59 -7.74
N GLY A 62 -7.56 -18.88 -6.45
CA GLY A 62 -6.75 -19.89 -5.75
C GLY A 62 -5.43 -19.38 -5.18
N ALA A 63 -5.06 -18.11 -5.39
CA ALA A 63 -3.90 -17.53 -4.74
C ALA A 63 -4.10 -17.48 -3.20
N VAL A 64 -3.10 -17.92 -2.47
CA VAL A 64 -3.04 -17.76 -1.01
C VAL A 64 -2.64 -16.31 -0.70
N PHE A 65 -3.48 -15.64 0.09
CA PHE A 65 -3.26 -14.24 0.43
C PHE A 65 -3.26 -14.03 1.94
N GLU A 66 -2.23 -13.33 2.43
CA GLU A 66 -2.09 -12.93 3.83
C GLU A 66 -1.99 -11.41 3.92
N ALA A 67 -2.22 -10.87 5.12
CA ALA A 67 -2.06 -9.45 5.41
C ALA A 67 -1.37 -9.24 6.75
N SER A 68 -0.69 -8.12 6.92
CA SER A 68 -0.13 -7.77 8.23
C SER A 68 -0.08 -6.27 8.45
N ASP A 69 -0.03 -5.89 9.73
CA ASP A 69 0.19 -4.52 10.18
C ASP A 69 1.03 -4.54 11.46
N PHE A 70 1.67 -3.42 11.81
CA PHE A 70 2.45 -3.33 13.05
C PHE A 70 1.58 -3.08 14.28
N ASP A 71 0.37 -2.51 14.12
CA ASP A 71 -0.58 -2.24 15.21
C ASP A 71 -1.54 -3.43 15.38
N GLU A 72 -1.46 -4.08 16.54
CA GLU A 72 -2.31 -5.23 16.91
C GLU A 72 -3.80 -4.93 16.79
N ARG A 73 -4.23 -3.71 17.10
CA ARG A 73 -5.65 -3.32 17.02
C ARG A 73 -6.13 -3.28 15.57
N LEU A 74 -5.25 -2.82 14.65
CA LEU A 74 -5.54 -2.80 13.21
C LEU A 74 -5.60 -4.23 12.66
N VAL A 75 -4.68 -5.10 13.09
CA VAL A 75 -4.69 -6.53 12.73
C VAL A 75 -6.00 -7.20 13.15
N GLN A 76 -6.47 -6.95 14.38
CA GLN A 76 -7.74 -7.50 14.86
C GLN A 76 -8.93 -6.99 14.03
N ALA A 77 -8.94 -5.71 13.67
CA ALA A 77 -9.97 -5.14 12.81
C ALA A 77 -9.92 -5.74 11.39
N ALA A 78 -8.71 -5.89 10.82
CA ALA A 78 -8.48 -6.50 9.52
C ALA A 78 -8.94 -7.96 9.49
N GLN A 79 -8.63 -8.74 10.53
CA GLN A 79 -9.08 -10.13 10.66
C GLN A 79 -10.59 -10.24 10.76
N ALA A 80 -11.23 -9.36 11.53
CA ALA A 80 -12.70 -9.33 11.65
C ALA A 80 -13.38 -8.99 10.32
N LEU A 81 -12.78 -8.04 9.55
CA LEU A 81 -13.29 -7.65 8.23
C LEU A 81 -13.05 -8.72 7.16
N ASN A 82 -11.98 -9.52 7.29
CA ASN A 82 -11.52 -10.50 6.31
C ASN A 82 -11.31 -11.88 6.96
N PRO A 83 -12.37 -12.59 7.41
CA PRO A 83 -12.23 -13.80 8.21
C PRO A 83 -11.49 -14.95 7.50
N ASN A 84 -11.47 -14.94 6.17
CA ASN A 84 -10.81 -15.97 5.35
C ASN A 84 -9.36 -15.60 4.94
N ILE A 85 -8.85 -14.46 5.39
CA ILE A 85 -7.49 -14.01 5.10
C ILE A 85 -6.75 -13.95 6.45
N ARG A 86 -5.61 -14.61 6.53
CA ARG A 86 -4.77 -14.55 7.74
C ARG A 86 -4.20 -13.16 7.88
N CYS A 87 -4.50 -12.50 9.01
CA CYS A 87 -3.91 -11.23 9.38
C CYS A 87 -2.96 -11.41 10.56
N ALA A 88 -1.75 -10.87 10.48
CA ALA A 88 -0.71 -11.04 11.50
C ALA A 88 -0.08 -9.69 11.88
N LYS A 89 0.43 -9.62 13.12
CA LYS A 89 1.22 -8.46 13.54
C LYS A 89 2.67 -8.62 13.09
N GLU A 90 3.16 -7.70 12.27
CA GLU A 90 4.54 -7.69 11.78
C GLU A 90 5.06 -6.26 11.59
N SER A 91 6.36 -6.09 11.78
CA SER A 91 7.05 -4.84 11.48
C SER A 91 7.79 -4.95 10.14
N LEU A 92 7.60 -3.96 9.26
CA LEU A 92 8.36 -3.86 8.00
C LEU A 92 9.87 -3.70 8.19
N TYR A 93 10.32 -3.37 9.38
CA TYR A 93 11.74 -3.26 9.68
C TYR A 93 12.40 -4.60 10.04
N GLU A 94 11.58 -5.64 10.32
CA GLU A 94 12.03 -6.97 10.70
C GLU A 94 10.89 -7.97 10.45
N LEU A 95 10.88 -8.56 9.24
CA LEU A 95 9.86 -9.53 8.85
C LEU A 95 10.31 -10.94 9.23
N HIS A 96 9.55 -11.63 10.06
CA HIS A 96 9.79 -13.03 10.42
C HIS A 96 9.29 -13.99 9.34
N ARG A 97 9.73 -13.76 8.10
CA ARG A 97 9.38 -14.52 6.90
C ARG A 97 10.65 -14.96 6.19
N ALA A 98 10.61 -16.14 5.59
CA ALA A 98 11.72 -16.63 4.78
C ALA A 98 11.92 -15.76 3.53
N ASP A 99 13.15 -15.75 3.01
CA ASP A 99 13.45 -15.14 1.72
C ASP A 99 12.60 -15.77 0.61
N ASN A 100 12.17 -14.97 -0.35
CA ASN A 100 11.39 -15.42 -1.51
C ASN A 100 10.12 -16.21 -1.15
N SER A 101 9.46 -15.87 -0.04
CA SER A 101 8.27 -16.61 0.45
C SER A 101 6.97 -16.23 -0.26
N PHE A 102 6.92 -15.08 -0.93
CA PHE A 102 5.73 -14.63 -1.64
C PHE A 102 6.02 -14.27 -3.09
N ASP A 103 5.19 -14.72 -4.02
CA ASP A 103 5.29 -14.36 -5.44
C ASP A 103 5.01 -12.87 -5.65
N LEU A 104 4.08 -12.29 -4.84
CA LEU A 104 3.72 -10.88 -4.85
C LEU A 104 3.67 -10.30 -3.43
N VAL A 105 4.38 -9.20 -3.22
CA VAL A 105 4.25 -8.36 -2.03
C VAL A 105 3.57 -7.04 -2.40
N VAL A 106 2.57 -6.63 -1.63
CA VAL A 106 1.81 -5.39 -1.83
C VAL A 106 1.98 -4.49 -0.61
N VAL A 107 2.38 -3.23 -0.83
CA VAL A 107 2.54 -2.22 0.23
C VAL A 107 1.96 -0.90 -0.28
N LEU A 108 0.79 -0.53 0.23
CA LEU A 108 0.03 0.61 -0.27
C LEU A 108 -0.07 1.70 0.80
N GLU A 109 0.44 2.91 0.49
CA GLU A 109 0.32 4.09 1.35
C GLU A 109 0.97 3.87 2.75
N VAL A 110 2.16 3.30 2.77
CA VAL A 110 2.91 3.00 4.01
C VAL A 110 4.26 3.69 4.04
N LEU A 111 5.01 3.69 2.92
CA LEU A 111 6.40 4.14 2.89
C LEU A 111 6.56 5.62 3.30
N GLU A 112 5.54 6.46 3.05
CA GLU A 112 5.52 7.87 3.43
C GLU A 112 5.48 8.09 4.94
N HIS A 113 5.08 7.07 5.71
CA HIS A 113 5.03 7.09 7.17
C HIS A 113 6.30 6.58 7.83
N LEU A 114 7.21 5.96 7.05
CA LEU A 114 8.40 5.32 7.59
C LEU A 114 9.58 6.29 7.72
N GLU A 115 10.22 6.28 8.87
CA GLU A 115 11.47 7.05 9.10
C GLU A 115 12.62 6.48 8.27
N ASN A 116 12.68 5.16 8.12
CA ASN A 116 13.71 4.47 7.34
C ASN A 116 13.10 3.55 6.27
N PRO A 117 12.58 4.12 5.16
CA PRO A 117 11.99 3.32 4.08
C PRO A 117 12.99 2.42 3.36
N ASP A 118 14.29 2.74 3.40
CA ASP A 118 15.36 1.89 2.85
C ASP A 118 15.45 0.55 3.56
N ARG A 119 15.39 0.55 4.90
CA ARG A 119 15.39 -0.69 5.69
C ARG A 119 14.15 -1.52 5.40
N ALA A 120 12.98 -0.89 5.36
CA ALA A 120 11.73 -1.58 5.05
C ALA A 120 11.75 -2.17 3.63
N LEU A 121 12.23 -1.43 2.62
CA LEU A 121 12.31 -1.95 1.25
C LEU A 121 13.24 -3.14 1.12
N ARG A 122 14.37 -3.20 1.85
CA ARG A 122 15.22 -4.39 1.86
C ARG A 122 14.46 -5.62 2.34
N GLU A 123 13.71 -5.51 3.43
CA GLU A 123 12.90 -6.60 3.95
C GLU A 123 11.75 -6.98 3.00
N ILE A 124 11.04 -5.99 2.45
CA ILE A 124 9.99 -6.21 1.45
C ILE A 124 10.54 -6.99 0.25
N CYS A 125 11.67 -6.55 -0.31
CA CYS A 125 12.30 -7.20 -1.45
C CYS A 125 12.88 -8.57 -1.11
N ARG A 126 13.40 -8.76 0.12
CA ARG A 126 13.91 -10.05 0.59
C ARG A 126 12.84 -11.13 0.62
N VAL A 127 11.64 -10.81 1.11
CA VAL A 127 10.55 -11.79 1.21
C VAL A 127 9.78 -11.97 -0.10
N ALA A 128 9.90 -11.05 -1.05
CA ALA A 128 9.32 -11.16 -2.37
C ALA A 128 10.16 -12.08 -3.26
N ARG A 129 9.52 -13.06 -3.89
CA ARG A 129 10.17 -13.92 -4.89
C ARG A 129 10.38 -13.20 -6.21
N LYS A 130 9.41 -12.38 -6.61
CA LYS A 130 9.47 -11.71 -7.92
C LYS A 130 8.83 -10.33 -7.94
N TRP A 131 7.60 -10.19 -7.46
CA TRP A 131 6.82 -8.98 -7.68
C TRP A 131 6.60 -8.19 -6.40
N VAL A 132 6.79 -6.89 -6.50
CA VAL A 132 6.44 -5.95 -5.42
C VAL A 132 5.60 -4.81 -6.00
N ILE A 133 4.42 -4.56 -5.44
CA ILE A 133 3.60 -3.40 -5.74
C ILE A 133 3.70 -2.42 -4.58
N LEU A 134 4.10 -1.19 -4.89
CA LEU A 134 4.28 -0.11 -3.93
C LEU A 134 3.45 1.09 -4.34
N SER A 135 2.82 1.77 -3.39
CA SER A 135 2.20 3.07 -3.66
C SER A 135 2.57 4.13 -2.64
N VAL A 136 2.51 5.38 -3.09
CA VAL A 136 2.66 6.57 -2.25
C VAL A 136 1.80 7.72 -2.78
N PRO A 137 1.41 8.69 -1.94
CA PRO A 137 0.83 9.95 -2.39
C PRO A 137 1.78 10.68 -3.33
N ARG A 138 1.24 11.19 -4.43
CA ARG A 138 2.02 11.93 -5.43
C ARG A 138 2.08 13.41 -5.09
N GLU A 139 3.26 13.89 -4.75
CA GLU A 139 3.49 15.31 -4.53
C GLU A 139 3.85 16.06 -5.84
N PRO A 140 3.45 17.32 -5.99
CA PRO A 140 2.71 18.16 -5.03
C PRO A 140 1.17 18.00 -5.10
N VAL A 141 0.66 17.09 -5.94
CA VAL A 141 -0.77 16.92 -6.22
C VAL A 141 -1.58 16.62 -4.95
N TRP A 142 -1.03 15.77 -4.08
CA TRP A 142 -1.66 15.42 -2.81
C TRP A 142 -1.92 16.65 -1.92
N ARG A 143 -0.89 17.50 -1.73
CA ARG A 143 -0.99 18.72 -0.95
C ARG A 143 -1.98 19.72 -1.56
N LEU A 144 -1.94 19.92 -2.88
CA LEU A 144 -2.86 20.81 -3.58
C LEU A 144 -4.32 20.34 -3.41
N MET A 145 -4.58 19.04 -3.48
CA MET A 145 -5.92 18.49 -3.26
C MET A 145 -6.40 18.64 -1.80
N ASN A 146 -5.49 18.53 -0.82
CA ASN A 146 -5.81 18.78 0.58
C ASN A 146 -6.13 20.27 0.80
N LEU A 147 -5.34 21.17 0.26
CA LEU A 147 -5.59 22.62 0.33
C LEU A 147 -6.92 23.00 -0.34
N ALA A 148 -7.23 22.45 -1.52
CA ALA A 148 -8.49 22.69 -2.21
C ALA A 148 -9.72 22.20 -1.38
N ARG A 149 -9.52 21.26 -0.46
CA ARG A 149 -10.54 20.78 0.50
C ARG A 149 -10.49 21.49 1.84
N LEU A 150 -9.69 22.54 1.97
CA LEU A 150 -9.41 23.26 3.23
C LEU A 150 -8.91 22.33 4.35
N LYS A 151 -8.22 21.23 3.98
CA LYS A 151 -7.62 20.31 4.93
C LYS A 151 -6.14 20.63 5.12
N TYR A 152 -5.69 20.58 6.37
CA TYR A 152 -4.28 20.76 6.72
C TYR A 152 -3.67 22.07 6.22
N VAL A 153 -4.45 23.15 6.22
CA VAL A 153 -4.02 24.46 5.71
C VAL A 153 -2.80 24.99 6.44
N THR A 154 -2.73 24.82 7.77
CA THR A 154 -1.60 25.24 8.60
C THR A 154 -0.30 24.51 8.30
N SER A 155 -0.37 23.30 7.77
CA SER A 155 0.78 22.47 7.33
C SER A 155 0.94 22.44 5.80
N LEU A 156 0.42 23.47 5.10
CA LEU A 156 0.47 23.59 3.64
C LEU A 156 -0.01 22.33 2.91
N GLY A 157 -1.10 21.76 3.39
CA GLY A 157 -1.73 20.55 2.84
C GLY A 157 -1.03 19.24 3.19
N ASN A 158 0.05 19.27 4.00
CA ASN A 158 0.70 18.04 4.43
C ASN A 158 -0.17 17.26 5.41
N THR A 159 -0.35 15.98 5.15
CA THR A 159 -1.08 15.07 6.05
C THR A 159 -0.24 14.76 7.28
N PRO A 160 -0.79 14.86 8.50
CA PRO A 160 -0.08 14.44 9.70
C PRO A 160 0.43 13.00 9.58
N GLY A 161 1.69 12.77 9.97
CA GLY A 161 2.34 11.47 9.87
C GLY A 161 3.04 11.18 8.53
N HIS A 162 2.89 12.02 7.50
CA HIS A 162 3.72 11.92 6.30
C HIS A 162 5.09 12.56 6.56
N VAL A 163 6.10 11.73 6.80
CA VAL A 163 7.48 12.16 7.02
C VAL A 163 8.30 12.18 5.74
N ARG A 164 7.83 11.48 4.70
CA ARG A 164 8.45 11.41 3.37
C ARG A 164 7.49 11.89 2.29
N HIS A 165 8.06 12.52 1.27
CA HIS A 165 7.31 13.11 0.16
C HIS A 165 7.97 12.75 -1.16
N TRP A 166 7.21 12.16 -2.09
CA TRP A 166 7.72 11.79 -3.40
C TRP A 166 6.86 12.32 -4.54
N SER A 167 7.52 12.83 -5.56
CA SER A 167 6.94 12.91 -6.89
C SER A 167 6.98 11.52 -7.55
N SER A 168 6.20 11.29 -8.61
CA SER A 168 6.26 10.02 -9.35
C SER A 168 7.66 9.69 -9.85
N ARG A 169 8.44 10.72 -10.25
CA ARG A 169 9.82 10.53 -10.74
C ARG A 169 10.77 10.11 -9.62
N THR A 170 10.73 10.82 -8.48
CA THR A 170 11.63 10.54 -7.35
C THR A 170 11.29 9.20 -6.70
N PHE A 171 10.00 8.84 -6.62
CA PHE A 171 9.58 7.55 -6.09
C PHE A 171 10.08 6.38 -6.95
N ARG A 172 9.86 6.44 -8.27
CA ARG A 172 10.37 5.40 -9.19
C ARG A 172 11.89 5.26 -9.14
N ARG A 173 12.61 6.38 -9.04
CA ARG A 173 14.07 6.35 -8.89
C ARG A 173 14.49 5.70 -7.56
N PHE A 174 13.78 5.99 -6.49
CA PHE A 174 14.05 5.43 -5.16
C PHE A 174 13.83 3.91 -5.14
N VAL A 175 12.66 3.44 -5.57
CA VAL A 175 12.37 1.99 -5.57
C VAL A 175 13.20 1.23 -6.60
N GLY A 176 13.60 1.87 -7.70
CA GLY A 176 14.49 1.32 -8.72
C GLY A 176 15.91 1.02 -8.24
N LEU A 177 16.28 1.38 -7.00
CA LEU A 177 17.52 0.94 -6.37
C LEU A 177 17.44 -0.49 -5.84
N TYR A 178 16.23 -1.08 -5.75
CA TYR A 178 15.96 -2.38 -5.15
C TYR A 178 15.48 -3.43 -6.15
N GLY A 179 15.21 -3.05 -7.38
CA GLY A 179 14.77 -3.94 -8.44
C GLY A 179 14.44 -3.17 -9.72
N VAL A 180 13.94 -3.87 -10.73
CA VAL A 180 13.59 -3.28 -12.01
C VAL A 180 12.15 -2.75 -11.99
N VAL A 181 11.97 -1.44 -12.20
CA VAL A 181 10.63 -0.85 -12.37
C VAL A 181 10.05 -1.33 -13.70
N ARG A 182 9.13 -2.29 -13.68
CA ARG A 182 8.49 -2.86 -14.90
C ARG A 182 7.40 -1.95 -15.42
N GLU A 183 6.52 -1.53 -14.52
CA GLU A 183 5.39 -0.67 -14.85
C GLU A 183 5.08 0.29 -13.72
N TRP A 184 4.36 1.35 -14.03
CA TRP A 184 3.78 2.24 -13.02
C TRP A 184 2.48 2.83 -13.53
N ARG A 185 1.65 3.26 -12.59
CA ARG A 185 0.40 3.99 -12.83
C ARG A 185 0.37 5.23 -11.95
N THR A 186 -0.33 6.23 -12.42
CA THR A 186 -0.49 7.49 -11.68
C THR A 186 -1.97 7.86 -11.53
N PRO A 187 -2.80 6.96 -10.94
CA PRO A 187 -4.17 7.34 -10.61
C PRO A 187 -4.15 8.52 -9.64
N LEU A 188 -5.02 9.50 -9.86
CA LEU A 188 -5.03 10.71 -9.04
C LEU A 188 -5.51 10.38 -7.61
N PRO A 189 -4.83 10.78 -6.55
CA PRO A 189 -3.57 11.54 -6.46
C PRO A 189 -2.34 10.67 -6.13
N TRP A 190 -2.24 9.43 -6.57
CA TRP A 190 -1.20 8.47 -6.18
C TRP A 190 -0.22 8.14 -7.30
N THR A 191 0.89 7.54 -6.89
CA THR A 191 1.80 6.81 -7.77
C THR A 191 1.85 5.37 -7.30
N ILE A 192 1.63 4.42 -8.22
CA ILE A 192 1.75 2.98 -7.97
C ILE A 192 2.85 2.44 -8.88
N VAL A 193 3.73 1.60 -8.35
CA VAL A 193 4.84 1.00 -9.08
C VAL A 193 4.78 -0.51 -8.94
N LEU A 194 4.98 -1.23 -10.06
CA LEU A 194 5.29 -2.65 -10.10
C LEU A 194 6.81 -2.81 -10.26
N LEU A 195 7.43 -3.42 -9.27
CA LEU A 195 8.85 -3.72 -9.22
C LEU A 195 9.08 -5.22 -9.42
N ASP A 196 10.04 -5.58 -10.25
CA ASP A 196 10.55 -6.94 -10.41
C ASP A 196 11.85 -7.04 -9.59
N VAL A 197 11.86 -7.91 -8.59
CA VAL A 197 12.98 -8.16 -7.70
C VAL A 197 13.56 -9.57 -7.86
N GLY A 198 12.93 -10.40 -8.71
CA GLY A 198 13.40 -11.73 -9.06
C GLY A 198 14.28 -11.65 -10.32
N GLU A 199 15.48 -12.15 -10.22
CA GLU A 199 16.30 -12.52 -11.39
C GLU A 199 15.93 -13.90 -11.89
#